data_c142f91061d3ceed96769cc8e0ef222a
#
_entry.id   c142f91061d3ceed96769cc8e0ef222a
#
_cell.length_a   1.000
_cell.length_b   1.000
_cell.length_c   1.000
_cell.angle_alpha   90.00
_cell.angle_beta   90.00
_cell.angle_gamma   90.00
#
_symmetry.space_group_name_H-M   'P 1'
#
loop_
_entity.id
_entity.type
_entity.pdbx_description
1 polymer ?
#
loop_
_entity_poly.entity_id
_entity_poly.type
_entity_poly.pdbx_seq_one_letter_code
_entity_poly.pdbx_strand_id
1 'polypeptide(L)'
;MNIRKTLIIIVSIIILLLFGLVSSISYNAGMSYGVDNAETIRASKAKTEETHEQLVKSVLVTKITNSQIKNEINSSGRVVSLNNITISSEVQGRLIGVNAFKKGTEIKRGDVIFSVKNTDLKHLIDAKKSRFMSLVSSNLADIKLDYNTEYSKWENFFNAINIENNLPNFPEMSSSKEKNYIISRSILAEYLSIKSDEEKLSKYTVFAPFDGIITKSYSDVGGNVNPGSPVIDFIRKG
;
A
#
# COMPACT_ATOMS: atom_id res chain seq x y z
N MET A 1 -19.51 -61.00 43.99
CA MET A 1 -18.50 -60.82 42.94
C MET A 1 -19.17 -59.97 41.81
N ASN A 2 -18.67 -58.81 41.51
CA ASN A 2 -19.43 -57.81 40.71
C ASN A 2 -19.57 -58.27 39.25
N ILE A 3 -20.76 -58.53 38.82
CA ILE A 3 -21.17 -58.94 37.47
C ILE A 3 -20.48 -58.10 36.39
N ARG A 4 -20.25 -56.80 36.65
CA ARG A 4 -19.50 -55.88 35.71
C ARG A 4 -18.04 -56.27 35.51
N LYS A 5 -17.37 -56.76 36.56
CA LYS A 5 -15.93 -57.19 36.44
C LYS A 5 -15.78 -58.49 35.66
N THR A 6 -16.72 -59.46 35.88
CA THR A 6 -16.74 -60.70 35.11
C THR A 6 -17.05 -60.47 33.63
N LEU A 7 -17.95 -59.50 33.31
CA LEU A 7 -18.31 -59.13 31.92
C LEU A 7 -17.11 -58.52 31.19
N ILE A 8 -16.37 -57.64 31.86
CA ILE A 8 -15.17 -56.99 31.28
C ILE A 8 -14.08 -58.04 31.00
N ILE A 9 -13.90 -59.05 31.91
CA ILE A 9 -12.92 -60.08 31.71
C ILE A 9 -13.31 -60.96 30.53
N ILE A 10 -14.58 -61.29 30.38
CA ILE A 10 -15.07 -62.16 29.28
C ILE A 10 -14.87 -61.45 27.94
N VAL A 11 -15.21 -60.14 27.86
CA VAL A 11 -15.02 -59.33 26.65
C VAL A 11 -13.54 -59.20 26.30
N SER A 12 -12.65 -58.99 27.27
CA SER A 12 -11.22 -58.94 27.07
C SER A 12 -10.64 -60.26 26.50
N ILE A 13 -11.12 -61.35 27.00
CA ILE A 13 -10.70 -62.73 26.51
C ILE A 13 -11.18 -62.97 25.07
N ILE A 14 -12.40 -62.50 24.72
CA ILE A 14 -12.93 -62.60 23.35
C ILE A 14 -12.12 -61.77 22.38
N ILE A 15 -11.75 -60.52 22.76
CA ILE A 15 -10.89 -59.65 21.93
C ILE A 15 -9.51 -60.33 21.72
N LEU A 16 -8.94 -60.90 22.73
CA LEU A 16 -7.63 -61.54 22.66
C LEU A 16 -7.64 -62.81 21.76
N LEU A 17 -8.74 -63.58 21.81
CA LEU A 17 -8.97 -64.70 20.92
C LEU A 17 -9.17 -64.25 19.46
N LEU A 18 -9.92 -63.18 19.21
CA LEU A 18 -10.11 -62.64 17.88
C LEU A 18 -8.78 -62.11 17.30
N PHE A 19 -7.96 -61.47 18.11
CA PHE A 19 -6.65 -60.96 17.68
C PHE A 19 -5.70 -62.11 17.34
N GLY A 20 -5.72 -63.21 18.13
CA GLY A 20 -4.97 -64.42 17.85
C GLY A 20 -5.38 -65.07 16.53
N LEU A 21 -6.70 -65.12 16.25
CA LEU A 21 -7.25 -65.76 15.05
C LEU A 21 -6.89 -64.94 13.78
N VAL A 22 -6.99 -63.65 13.83
CA VAL A 22 -6.58 -62.71 12.73
C VAL A 22 -5.09 -62.79 12.46
N SER A 23 -4.27 -62.87 13.53
CA SER A 23 -2.81 -63.04 13.42
C SER A 23 -2.42 -64.33 12.76
N SER A 24 -3.11 -65.44 13.11
CA SER A 24 -2.87 -66.79 12.53
C SER A 24 -3.24 -66.84 11.04
N ILE A 25 -4.36 -66.23 10.67
CA ILE A 25 -4.80 -66.14 9.25
C ILE A 25 -3.81 -65.31 8.43
N SER A 26 -3.37 -64.20 8.96
CA SER A 26 -2.42 -63.29 8.29
C SER A 26 -1.05 -63.95 8.10
N TYR A 27 -0.59 -64.73 9.12
CA TYR A 27 0.67 -65.44 9.04
C TYR A 27 0.64 -66.57 7.98
N ASN A 28 -0.44 -67.37 7.91
CA ASN A 28 -0.58 -68.43 6.91
C ASN A 28 -0.75 -67.85 5.47
N ALA A 29 -1.49 -66.76 5.31
CA ALA A 29 -1.62 -66.08 4.01
C ALA A 29 -0.26 -65.57 3.55
N GLY A 30 0.49 -64.90 4.45
CA GLY A 30 1.83 -64.38 4.13
C GLY A 30 2.83 -65.46 3.71
N MET A 31 2.74 -66.62 4.31
CA MET A 31 3.63 -67.76 4.01
C MET A 31 3.33 -68.42 2.64
N SER A 32 2.04 -68.49 2.24
CA SER A 32 1.67 -69.07 0.94
C SER A 32 2.08 -68.08 -0.21
N TYR A 33 1.89 -66.77 -0.06
CA TYR A 33 2.36 -65.79 -1.05
C TYR A 33 3.88 -65.72 -1.20
N GLY A 34 4.62 -65.99 -0.12
CA GLY A 34 6.09 -66.06 -0.12
C GLY A 34 6.65 -67.24 -0.88
N VAL A 35 6.00 -68.39 -0.77
CA VAL A 35 6.44 -69.68 -1.41
C VAL A 35 6.15 -69.59 -2.93
N ASP A 36 4.95 -69.20 -3.34
CA ASP A 36 4.58 -69.10 -4.76
C ASP A 36 5.47 -68.08 -5.54
N ASN A 37 5.86 -67.03 -4.91
CA ASN A 37 6.80 -66.09 -5.53
C ASN A 37 8.23 -66.58 -5.61
N ALA A 38 8.66 -67.40 -4.68
CA ALA A 38 9.99 -68.02 -4.69
C ALA A 38 10.12 -69.13 -5.77
N GLU A 39 9.04 -69.85 -6.03
CA GLU A 39 9.03 -70.91 -7.08
C GLU A 39 8.98 -70.30 -8.47
N THR A 40 8.20 -69.15 -8.69
CA THR A 40 8.14 -68.46 -9.97
C THR A 40 9.48 -67.79 -10.31
N ILE A 41 10.21 -67.25 -9.32
CA ILE A 41 11.54 -66.68 -9.52
C ILE A 41 12.59 -67.80 -9.81
N ARG A 42 12.48 -68.95 -9.20
CA ARG A 42 13.39 -70.08 -9.49
C ARG A 42 13.12 -70.67 -10.86
N ALA A 43 11.86 -70.81 -11.28
CA ALA A 43 11.48 -71.28 -12.62
C ALA A 43 11.91 -70.33 -13.72
N SER A 44 11.86 -69.05 -13.47
CA SER A 44 12.34 -68.06 -14.44
C SER A 44 13.88 -68.03 -14.54
N LYS A 45 14.63 -68.24 -13.46
CA LYS A 45 16.10 -68.39 -13.48
C LYS A 45 16.59 -69.62 -14.16
N ALA A 46 15.93 -70.81 -13.96
CA ALA A 46 16.32 -72.09 -14.58
C ALA A 46 16.10 -72.08 -16.11
N LYS A 47 15.18 -71.21 -16.62
CA LYS A 47 14.91 -71.10 -18.06
C LYS A 47 15.87 -70.13 -18.79
N THR A 48 16.75 -69.51 -18.07
CA THR A 48 17.68 -68.50 -18.62
C THR A 48 19.11 -69.09 -18.81
N GLU A 49 19.38 -70.30 -18.38
CA GLU A 49 20.73 -70.88 -18.46
C GLU A 49 20.97 -71.87 -19.61
N GLU A 50 19.99 -72.21 -20.44
CA GLU A 50 20.15 -73.13 -21.56
C GLU A 50 19.87 -72.55 -22.94
N THR A 51 20.42 -71.40 -23.27
CA THR A 51 20.54 -71.03 -24.69
C THR A 51 21.69 -70.03 -24.86
N HIS A 52 22.91 -70.54 -24.91
CA HIS A 52 24.02 -69.84 -25.51
C HIS A 52 23.89 -69.87 -27.05
N GLU A 53 22.86 -69.30 -27.59
CA GLU A 53 22.93 -68.73 -28.93
C GLU A 53 23.67 -67.41 -28.84
N GLN A 54 24.80 -67.31 -29.51
CA GLN A 54 25.47 -66.02 -29.73
C GLN A 54 24.47 -65.09 -30.43
N LEU A 55 23.68 -64.40 -29.66
CA LEU A 55 22.90 -63.28 -30.11
C LEU A 55 23.87 -62.17 -30.55
N VAL A 56 24.14 -62.11 -31.84
CA VAL A 56 24.76 -60.96 -32.44
C VAL A 56 23.84 -59.79 -32.15
N LYS A 57 24.20 -59.03 -31.14
CA LYS A 57 23.48 -57.85 -30.76
C LYS A 57 23.62 -56.82 -31.86
N SER A 58 22.62 -56.71 -32.72
CA SER A 58 22.55 -55.61 -33.69
C SER A 58 22.39 -54.28 -32.92
N VAL A 59 23.44 -53.50 -32.91
CA VAL A 59 23.40 -52.18 -32.29
C VAL A 59 22.96 -51.21 -33.40
N LEU A 60 21.77 -50.63 -33.17
CA LEU A 60 21.33 -49.49 -33.99
C LEU A 60 22.23 -48.29 -33.67
N VAL A 61 23.06 -47.95 -34.62
CA VAL A 61 23.89 -46.74 -34.51
C VAL A 61 23.24 -45.63 -35.31
N THR A 62 22.93 -44.55 -34.64
CA THR A 62 22.47 -43.32 -35.31
C THR A 62 23.64 -42.38 -35.39
N LYS A 63 23.96 -41.95 -36.61
CA LYS A 63 24.98 -40.93 -36.84
C LYS A 63 24.51 -39.62 -36.20
N ILE A 64 25.21 -39.20 -35.16
CA ILE A 64 24.93 -37.89 -34.53
C ILE A 64 25.43 -36.81 -35.46
N THR A 65 24.52 -36.04 -36.00
CA THR A 65 24.84 -34.83 -36.75
C THR A 65 24.51 -33.64 -35.88
N ASN A 66 25.47 -32.73 -35.73
CA ASN A 66 25.21 -31.46 -35.06
C ASN A 66 24.23 -30.65 -35.91
N SER A 67 23.02 -30.43 -35.39
CA SER A 67 22.04 -29.52 -35.98
C SER A 67 21.88 -28.33 -35.07
N GLN A 68 21.76 -27.15 -35.66
CA GLN A 68 21.36 -25.95 -34.92
C GLN A 68 19.86 -26.10 -34.57
N ILE A 69 19.58 -26.25 -33.28
CA ILE A 69 18.21 -26.21 -32.78
C ILE A 69 17.86 -24.75 -32.54
N LYS A 70 16.94 -24.23 -33.37
CA LYS A 70 16.38 -22.91 -33.15
C LYS A 70 15.45 -22.98 -31.92
N ASN A 71 15.96 -22.50 -30.81
CA ASN A 71 15.16 -22.42 -29.59
C ASN A 71 14.37 -21.11 -29.62
N GLU A 72 13.08 -21.20 -29.78
CA GLU A 72 12.17 -20.05 -29.68
C GLU A 72 11.63 -19.97 -28.25
N ILE A 73 12.06 -18.94 -27.53
CA ILE A 73 11.54 -18.66 -26.21
C ILE A 73 10.40 -17.65 -26.35
N ASN A 74 9.18 -18.13 -26.27
CA ASN A 74 7.99 -17.28 -26.22
C ASN A 74 7.82 -16.79 -24.79
N SER A 75 8.05 -15.51 -24.59
CA SER A 75 7.88 -14.84 -23.30
C SER A 75 6.70 -13.88 -23.40
N SER A 76 5.78 -13.96 -22.46
CA SER A 76 4.71 -12.98 -22.29
C SER A 76 5.01 -12.12 -21.07
N GLY A 77 4.83 -10.81 -21.20
CA GLY A 77 5.03 -9.86 -20.12
C GLY A 77 3.95 -8.79 -20.12
N ARG A 78 3.72 -8.19 -18.96
CA ARG A 78 2.84 -7.02 -18.83
C ARG A 78 3.70 -5.77 -18.74
N VAL A 79 3.47 -4.83 -19.64
CA VAL A 79 4.08 -3.49 -19.53
C VAL A 79 3.36 -2.72 -18.44
N VAL A 80 4.11 -2.26 -17.44
CA VAL A 80 3.60 -1.39 -16.38
C VAL A 80 4.40 -0.10 -16.37
N SER A 81 3.75 1.02 -16.03
CA SER A 81 4.45 2.28 -15.87
C SER A 81 5.32 2.23 -14.61
N LEU A 82 6.59 2.67 -14.72
CA LEU A 82 7.50 2.83 -13.58
C LEU A 82 7.08 3.96 -12.63
N ASN A 83 6.38 4.96 -13.16
CA ASN A 83 5.93 6.14 -12.40
C ASN A 83 4.42 6.06 -12.17
N ASN A 84 4.00 5.09 -11.38
CA ASN A 84 2.63 4.98 -10.88
C ASN A 84 2.58 5.46 -9.44
N ILE A 85 1.74 6.46 -9.16
CA ILE A 85 1.50 6.98 -7.82
C ILE A 85 0.02 6.88 -7.47
N THR A 86 -0.26 6.55 -6.23
CA THR A 86 -1.60 6.65 -5.66
C THR A 86 -1.73 7.99 -4.95
N ILE A 87 -2.62 8.84 -5.42
CA ILE A 87 -2.91 10.14 -4.81
C ILE A 87 -4.04 9.94 -3.80
N SER A 88 -3.72 10.23 -2.54
CA SER A 88 -4.63 10.09 -1.40
C SER A 88 -5.02 11.46 -0.86
N SER A 89 -6.16 11.55 -0.18
CA SER A 89 -6.56 12.75 0.55
C SER A 89 -5.75 12.89 1.84
N GLU A 90 -5.23 14.09 2.12
CA GLU A 90 -4.60 14.41 3.41
C GLU A 90 -5.61 14.95 4.44
N VAL A 91 -6.83 15.25 4.00
CA VAL A 91 -7.86 15.88 4.82
C VAL A 91 -9.18 15.12 4.72
N GLN A 92 -10.02 15.33 5.74
CA GLN A 92 -11.37 14.78 5.76
C GLN A 92 -12.36 15.75 5.12
N GLY A 93 -13.32 15.21 4.36
CA GLY A 93 -14.45 15.97 3.86
C GLY A 93 -15.04 15.38 2.59
N ARG A 94 -15.91 16.17 1.96
CA ARG A 94 -16.58 15.78 0.72
C ARG A 94 -15.74 16.19 -0.48
N LEU A 95 -15.51 15.25 -1.39
CA LEU A 95 -14.83 15.51 -2.66
C LEU A 95 -15.67 16.43 -3.55
N ILE A 96 -15.03 17.49 -4.05
CA ILE A 96 -15.52 18.38 -5.07
C ILE A 96 -14.58 18.20 -6.26
N GLY A 97 -15.09 17.80 -7.41
CA GLY A 97 -14.27 17.62 -8.61
C GLY A 97 -14.59 18.68 -9.65
N VAL A 98 -13.55 19.17 -10.30
CA VAL A 98 -13.68 19.97 -11.52
C VAL A 98 -13.89 19.03 -12.71
N ASN A 99 -13.32 17.83 -12.66
CA ASN A 99 -13.44 16.78 -13.67
C ASN A 99 -13.86 15.46 -13.01
N ALA A 100 -14.68 14.69 -13.70
CA ALA A 100 -14.96 13.31 -13.25
C ALA A 100 -13.65 12.52 -13.23
N PHE A 101 -13.36 11.82 -12.13
CA PHE A 101 -12.17 10.96 -11.97
C PHE A 101 -12.27 9.73 -12.86
N LYS A 102 -12.45 9.94 -14.16
CA LYS A 102 -12.61 8.85 -15.11
C LYS A 102 -11.24 8.29 -15.51
N LYS A 103 -11.17 6.97 -15.53
CA LYS A 103 -10.02 6.27 -16.09
C LYS A 103 -9.78 6.75 -17.53
N GLY A 104 -8.53 7.07 -17.85
CA GLY A 104 -8.12 7.59 -19.16
C GLY A 104 -8.12 9.11 -19.28
N THR A 105 -8.55 9.86 -18.23
CA THR A 105 -8.49 11.33 -18.24
C THR A 105 -7.04 11.78 -18.16
N GLU A 106 -6.62 12.61 -19.11
CA GLU A 106 -5.32 13.28 -19.11
C GLU A 106 -5.38 14.56 -18.28
N ILE A 107 -4.37 14.76 -17.43
CA ILE A 107 -4.23 15.94 -16.56
C ILE A 107 -2.81 16.47 -16.71
N LYS A 108 -2.66 17.78 -16.84
CA LYS A 108 -1.36 18.46 -16.93
C LYS A 108 -0.82 18.78 -15.54
N ARG A 109 0.48 18.88 -15.44
CA ARG A 109 1.17 19.34 -14.23
C ARG A 109 0.60 20.69 -13.76
N GLY A 110 0.26 20.77 -12.48
CA GLY A 110 -0.30 21.97 -11.86
C GLY A 110 -1.81 22.11 -11.99
N ASP A 111 -2.49 21.29 -12.79
CA ASP A 111 -3.96 21.27 -12.82
C ASP A 111 -4.52 20.67 -11.54
N VAL A 112 -5.70 21.13 -11.12
CA VAL A 112 -6.40 20.57 -9.96
C VAL A 112 -6.94 19.19 -10.30
N ILE A 113 -6.50 18.19 -9.56
CA ILE A 113 -7.03 16.84 -9.65
C ILE A 113 -8.37 16.75 -8.92
N PHE A 114 -8.37 17.13 -7.64
CA PHE A 114 -9.59 17.20 -6.83
C PHE A 114 -9.44 18.26 -5.74
N SER A 115 -10.58 18.68 -5.22
CA SER A 115 -10.65 19.49 -4.01
C SER A 115 -11.56 18.81 -2.98
N VAL A 116 -11.33 19.11 -1.71
CA VAL A 116 -12.22 18.71 -0.62
C VAL A 116 -12.95 19.94 -0.12
N LYS A 117 -14.24 19.86 0.21
CA LYS A 117 -15.03 20.98 0.70
C LYS A 117 -14.40 21.57 1.97
N ASN A 118 -14.12 22.85 1.96
CA ASN A 118 -13.35 23.54 3.01
C ASN A 118 -14.00 24.86 3.51
N THR A 119 -15.29 25.04 3.24
CA THR A 119 -15.99 26.32 3.52
C THR A 119 -15.81 26.78 4.96
N ASP A 120 -15.94 25.86 5.93
CA ASP A 120 -15.89 26.19 7.36
C ASP A 120 -14.47 26.59 7.79
N LEU A 121 -13.45 25.89 7.28
CA LEU A 121 -12.04 26.23 7.54
C LEU A 121 -11.68 27.58 6.91
N LYS A 122 -12.15 27.85 5.68
CA LYS A 122 -11.92 29.15 5.02
C LYS A 122 -12.48 30.29 5.85
N HIS A 123 -13.73 30.20 6.30
CA HIS A 123 -14.35 31.24 7.14
C HIS A 123 -13.62 31.41 8.48
N LEU A 124 -13.14 30.33 9.08
CA LEU A 124 -12.34 30.38 10.31
C LEU A 124 -11.05 31.17 10.08
N ILE A 125 -10.34 30.92 8.97
CA ILE A 125 -9.10 31.63 8.59
C ILE A 125 -9.40 33.10 8.33
N ASP A 126 -10.45 33.41 7.59
CA ASP A 126 -10.86 34.80 7.29
C ASP A 126 -11.15 35.58 8.58
N ALA A 127 -11.85 34.96 9.55
CA ALA A 127 -12.11 35.55 10.85
C ALA A 127 -10.82 35.76 11.67
N LYS A 128 -9.87 34.82 11.63
CA LYS A 128 -8.56 34.98 12.27
C LYS A 128 -7.75 36.10 11.65
N LYS A 129 -7.73 36.21 10.29
CA LYS A 129 -7.07 37.32 9.57
C LYS A 129 -7.64 38.68 9.95
N SER A 130 -8.96 38.77 10.05
CA SER A 130 -9.60 40.00 10.49
C SER A 130 -9.17 40.43 11.91
N ARG A 131 -9.12 39.48 12.85
CA ARG A 131 -8.60 39.73 14.20
C ARG A 131 -7.12 40.14 14.19
N PHE A 132 -6.32 39.45 13.38
CA PHE A 132 -4.91 39.77 13.23
C PHE A 132 -4.70 41.18 12.66
N MET A 133 -5.47 41.57 11.66
CA MET A 133 -5.44 42.97 11.16
C MET A 133 -5.74 43.98 12.27
N SER A 134 -6.77 43.74 13.07
CA SER A 134 -7.08 44.58 14.22
C SER A 134 -5.95 44.63 15.24
N LEU A 135 -5.31 43.49 15.51
CA LEU A 135 -4.18 43.41 16.43
C LEU A 135 -2.98 44.20 15.91
N VAL A 136 -2.62 44.04 14.65
CA VAL A 136 -1.51 44.80 14.03
C VAL A 136 -1.84 46.29 14.03
N SER A 137 -3.02 46.68 13.59
CA SER A 137 -3.48 48.07 13.53
C SER A 137 -3.41 48.77 14.90
N SER A 138 -3.88 48.10 15.96
CA SER A 138 -3.87 48.69 17.31
C SER A 138 -2.45 48.91 17.86
N ASN A 139 -1.45 48.18 17.34
CA ASN A 139 -0.05 48.31 17.78
C ASN A 139 0.79 49.21 16.86
N LEU A 140 0.25 49.61 15.68
CA LEU A 140 1.01 50.48 14.75
C LEU A 140 1.35 51.85 15.35
N ALA A 141 0.48 52.41 16.20
CA ALA A 141 0.74 53.69 16.86
C ALA A 141 1.93 53.61 17.81
N ASP A 142 2.00 52.56 18.61
CA ASP A 142 3.12 52.28 19.53
C ASP A 142 4.41 52.08 18.74
N ILE A 143 4.34 51.29 17.63
CA ILE A 143 5.49 51.04 16.75
C ILE A 143 5.98 52.38 16.14
N LYS A 144 5.11 53.27 15.76
CA LYS A 144 5.47 54.60 15.22
C LYS A 144 6.19 55.48 16.23
N LEU A 145 5.78 55.40 17.49
CA LEU A 145 6.39 56.19 18.56
C LEU A 145 7.72 55.63 19.06
N ASP A 146 7.74 54.31 19.33
CA ASP A 146 8.88 53.68 20.01
C ASP A 146 9.93 53.08 19.05
N TYR A 147 9.54 52.82 17.78
CA TYR A 147 10.33 52.16 16.75
C TYR A 147 10.19 52.86 15.39
N ASN A 148 10.35 54.15 15.38
CA ASN A 148 10.11 54.98 14.20
C ASN A 148 10.87 54.55 12.94
N THR A 149 12.10 54.05 13.09
CA THR A 149 12.91 53.48 11.98
C THR A 149 12.29 52.26 11.35
N GLU A 150 11.54 51.49 12.13
CA GLU A 150 10.93 50.24 11.71
C GLU A 150 9.46 50.39 11.27
N TYR A 151 8.87 51.55 11.51
CA TYR A 151 7.44 51.83 11.25
C TYR A 151 7.03 51.52 9.82
N SER A 152 7.81 52.02 8.85
CA SER A 152 7.47 51.87 7.43
C SER A 152 7.33 50.43 6.98
N LYS A 153 8.14 49.47 7.53
CA LYS A 153 8.01 48.06 7.17
C LYS A 153 6.74 47.44 7.76
N TRP A 154 6.35 47.84 8.98
CA TRP A 154 5.12 47.36 9.63
C TRP A 154 3.86 47.95 8.97
N GLU A 155 3.90 49.21 8.56
CA GLU A 155 2.84 49.83 7.80
C GLU A 155 2.66 49.16 6.44
N ASN A 156 3.75 48.93 5.69
CA ASN A 156 3.72 48.20 4.43
C ASN A 156 3.19 46.78 4.59
N PHE A 157 3.62 46.07 5.65
CA PHE A 157 3.11 44.76 5.98
C PHE A 157 1.61 44.77 6.25
N PHE A 158 1.13 45.72 7.08
CA PHE A 158 -0.29 45.87 7.39
C PHE A 158 -1.11 46.13 6.12
N ASN A 159 -0.66 47.03 5.28
CA ASN A 159 -1.35 47.40 4.02
C ASN A 159 -1.35 46.26 3.00
N ALA A 160 -0.39 45.33 3.09
CA ALA A 160 -0.32 44.16 2.23
C ALA A 160 -1.23 43.01 2.70
N ILE A 161 -1.75 43.07 3.93
CA ILE A 161 -2.66 42.01 4.44
C ILE A 161 -3.99 42.07 3.71
N ASN A 162 -4.36 40.99 3.08
CA ASN A 162 -5.66 40.79 2.46
C ASN A 162 -6.32 39.57 3.03
N ILE A 163 -7.60 39.66 3.40
CA ILE A 163 -8.35 38.53 4.01
C ILE A 163 -8.51 37.36 3.00
N GLU A 164 -8.69 37.69 1.72
CA GLU A 164 -8.94 36.67 0.68
C GLU A 164 -7.69 35.92 0.24
N ASN A 165 -6.51 36.53 0.38
CA ASN A 165 -5.23 35.99 -0.05
C ASN A 165 -4.40 35.50 1.14
N ASN A 166 -3.40 34.66 0.88
CA ASN A 166 -2.46 34.24 1.92
C ASN A 166 -1.76 35.43 2.56
N LEU A 167 -1.47 35.34 3.86
CA LEU A 167 -0.73 36.39 4.56
C LEU A 167 0.63 36.65 3.89
N PRO A 168 1.05 37.90 3.74
CA PRO A 168 2.38 38.23 3.26
C PRO A 168 3.46 37.69 4.19
N ASN A 169 4.71 37.67 3.74
CA ASN A 169 5.83 37.28 4.59
C ASN A 169 5.97 38.20 5.79
N PHE A 170 6.23 37.62 6.94
CA PHE A 170 6.43 38.39 8.16
C PHE A 170 7.66 39.30 8.05
N PRO A 171 7.59 40.54 8.50
CA PRO A 171 8.73 41.46 8.46
C PRO A 171 9.90 40.92 9.32
N GLU A 172 11.12 41.07 8.82
CA GLU A 172 12.30 40.77 9.60
C GLU A 172 12.44 41.74 10.77
N MET A 173 12.73 41.21 11.96
CA MET A 173 12.91 41.98 13.19
C MET A 173 14.37 42.39 13.33
N SER A 174 14.67 43.69 13.17
CA SER A 174 16.03 44.24 13.10
C SER A 174 16.70 44.39 14.47
N SER A 175 15.92 44.47 15.55
CA SER A 175 16.45 44.67 16.91
C SER A 175 15.81 43.75 17.94
N SER A 176 16.56 43.44 19.00
CA SER A 176 16.06 42.68 20.16
C SER A 176 14.88 43.39 20.84
N LYS A 177 14.91 44.70 20.88
CA LYS A 177 13.84 45.54 21.47
C LYS A 177 12.53 45.36 20.67
N GLU A 178 12.59 45.48 19.35
CA GLU A 178 11.47 45.23 18.44
C GLU A 178 10.94 43.81 18.59
N LYS A 179 11.83 42.83 18.54
CA LYS A 179 11.49 41.40 18.72
C LYS A 179 10.70 41.15 20.00
N ASN A 180 11.19 41.67 21.12
CA ASN A 180 10.52 41.50 22.42
C ASN A 180 9.13 42.16 22.41
N TYR A 181 9.00 43.34 21.83
CA TYR A 181 7.71 44.02 21.69
C TYR A 181 6.72 43.19 20.88
N ILE A 182 7.08 42.77 19.68
CA ILE A 182 6.22 41.97 18.79
C ILE A 182 5.79 40.65 19.44
N ILE A 183 6.69 39.98 20.16
CA ILE A 183 6.38 38.74 20.88
C ILE A 183 5.43 39.03 22.07
N SER A 184 5.69 40.07 22.85
CA SER A 184 4.88 40.42 24.01
C SER A 184 3.44 40.81 23.64
N ARG A 185 3.25 41.35 22.43
CA ARG A 185 1.92 41.69 21.86
C ARG A 185 1.27 40.49 21.13
N SER A 186 1.88 39.30 21.17
CA SER A 186 1.39 38.09 20.51
C SER A 186 1.23 38.19 18.99
N ILE A 187 1.80 39.23 18.34
CA ILE A 187 1.65 39.45 16.88
C ILE A 187 2.26 38.29 16.10
N LEU A 188 3.46 37.83 16.49
CA LEU A 188 4.12 36.69 15.86
C LEU A 188 3.35 35.38 16.07
N ALA A 189 2.80 35.17 17.26
CA ALA A 189 2.06 33.96 17.58
C ALA A 189 0.79 33.82 16.74
N GLU A 190 0.03 34.91 16.61
CA GLU A 190 -1.18 34.95 15.77
C GLU A 190 -0.83 34.78 14.27
N TYR A 191 0.22 35.42 13.79
CA TYR A 191 0.71 35.22 12.43
C TYR A 191 1.02 33.75 12.14
N LEU A 192 1.79 33.10 13.00
CA LEU A 192 2.15 31.68 12.83
C LEU A 192 0.94 30.76 12.93
N SER A 193 -0.03 31.08 13.77
CA SER A 193 -1.29 30.34 13.89
C SER A 193 -2.07 30.39 12.55
N ILE A 194 -2.18 31.56 11.95
CA ILE A 194 -2.87 31.73 10.66
C ILE A 194 -2.10 31.01 9.55
N LYS A 195 -0.77 31.13 9.52
CA LYS A 195 0.08 30.42 8.54
C LYS A 195 -0.11 28.91 8.61
N SER A 196 -0.18 28.35 9.81
CA SER A 196 -0.46 26.92 10.01
C SER A 196 -1.83 26.52 9.46
N ASP A 197 -2.83 27.37 9.64
CA ASP A 197 -4.18 27.09 9.10
C ASP A 197 -4.26 27.29 7.58
N GLU A 198 -3.51 28.26 7.00
CA GLU A 198 -3.35 28.42 5.55
C GLU A 198 -2.69 27.19 4.93
N GLU A 199 -1.68 26.62 5.59
CA GLU A 199 -1.03 25.38 5.14
C GLU A 199 -1.98 24.20 5.22
N LYS A 200 -2.79 24.09 6.27
CA LYS A 200 -3.86 23.09 6.32
C LYS A 200 -4.87 23.29 5.19
N LEU A 201 -5.24 24.53 4.89
CA LEU A 201 -6.18 24.87 3.81
C LEU A 201 -5.61 24.46 2.43
N SER A 202 -4.31 24.61 2.22
CA SER A 202 -3.67 24.21 0.95
C SER A 202 -3.84 22.71 0.65
N LYS A 203 -3.93 21.85 1.68
CA LYS A 203 -4.12 20.41 1.56
C LYS A 203 -5.52 20.01 1.07
N TYR A 204 -6.46 20.96 1.05
CA TYR A 204 -7.82 20.72 0.55
C TYR A 204 -7.90 20.77 -0.98
N THR A 205 -6.85 21.23 -1.66
CA THR A 205 -6.78 21.21 -3.12
C THR A 205 -5.53 20.48 -3.54
N VAL A 206 -5.71 19.39 -4.29
CA VAL A 206 -4.62 18.54 -4.74
C VAL A 206 -4.35 18.79 -6.22
N PHE A 207 -3.10 19.10 -6.53
CA PHE A 207 -2.62 19.39 -7.87
C PHE A 207 -1.83 18.23 -8.46
N ALA A 208 -1.82 18.12 -9.79
CA ALA A 208 -1.04 17.14 -10.50
C ALA A 208 0.47 17.44 -10.40
N PRO A 209 1.28 16.50 -9.90
CA PRO A 209 2.71 16.70 -9.75
C PRO A 209 3.47 16.62 -11.09
N PHE A 210 2.89 16.02 -12.11
CA PHE A 210 3.42 15.87 -13.46
C PHE A 210 2.29 15.67 -14.47
N ASP A 211 2.59 15.73 -15.77
CA ASP A 211 1.64 15.37 -16.83
C ASP A 211 1.36 13.88 -16.82
N GLY A 212 0.09 13.51 -16.76
CA GLY A 212 -0.25 12.11 -16.59
C GLY A 212 -1.69 11.73 -16.91
N ILE A 213 -2.01 10.48 -16.66
CA ILE A 213 -3.30 9.85 -16.96
C ILE A 213 -3.83 9.14 -15.72
N ILE A 214 -5.11 9.29 -15.45
CA ILE A 214 -5.80 8.54 -14.39
C ILE A 214 -5.98 7.09 -14.86
N THR A 215 -5.44 6.13 -14.10
CA THR A 215 -5.59 4.70 -14.40
C THR A 215 -6.70 4.04 -13.61
N LYS A 216 -6.97 4.56 -12.41
CA LYS A 216 -8.02 4.06 -11.53
C LYS A 216 -8.58 5.18 -10.67
N SER A 217 -9.88 5.15 -10.40
CA SER A 217 -10.56 5.94 -9.39
C SER A 217 -11.03 5.02 -8.25
N TYR A 218 -10.82 5.46 -7.02
CA TYR A 218 -11.28 4.79 -5.81
C TYR A 218 -12.48 5.49 -5.18
N SER A 219 -12.68 6.77 -5.52
CA SER A 219 -13.75 7.60 -4.98
C SER A 219 -14.34 8.47 -6.09
N ASP A 220 -15.63 8.74 -5.99
CA ASP A 220 -16.33 9.61 -6.92
C ASP A 220 -16.53 11.01 -6.34
N VAL A 221 -16.78 11.98 -7.23
CA VAL A 221 -17.16 13.34 -6.86
C VAL A 221 -18.43 13.30 -5.99
N GLY A 222 -18.39 14.00 -4.87
CA GLY A 222 -19.48 13.98 -3.87
C GLY A 222 -19.31 12.92 -2.78
N GLY A 223 -18.39 11.98 -2.93
CA GLY A 223 -18.02 11.01 -1.90
C GLY A 223 -17.27 11.66 -0.74
N ASN A 224 -17.31 11.03 0.43
CA ASN A 224 -16.54 11.45 1.60
C ASN A 224 -15.18 10.74 1.61
N VAL A 225 -14.13 11.47 1.96
CA VAL A 225 -12.78 10.97 2.14
C VAL A 225 -12.26 11.28 3.53
N ASN A 226 -11.32 10.45 4.00
CA ASN A 226 -10.58 10.64 5.24
C ASN A 226 -9.08 10.75 4.94
N PRO A 227 -8.26 11.28 5.87
CA PRO A 227 -6.82 11.28 5.72
C PRO A 227 -6.27 9.88 5.42
N GLY A 228 -5.45 9.78 4.37
CA GLY A 228 -4.89 8.52 3.88
C GLY A 228 -5.79 7.73 2.92
N SER A 229 -7.06 8.13 2.72
CA SER A 229 -7.94 7.46 1.76
C SER A 229 -7.44 7.66 0.33
N PRO A 230 -7.19 6.58 -0.45
CA PRO A 230 -6.81 6.69 -1.84
C PRO A 230 -7.96 7.28 -2.66
N VAL A 231 -7.67 8.20 -3.56
CA VAL A 231 -8.65 8.83 -4.43
C VAL A 231 -8.46 8.36 -5.87
N ILE A 232 -7.24 8.44 -6.39
CA ILE A 232 -6.92 8.01 -7.76
C ILE A 232 -5.53 7.36 -7.84
N ASP A 233 -5.36 6.47 -8.83
CA ASP A 233 -4.05 6.08 -9.33
C ASP A 233 -3.71 6.90 -10.57
N PHE A 234 -2.51 7.46 -10.58
CA PHE A 234 -2.06 8.40 -11.57
C PHE A 234 -0.68 7.99 -12.11
N ILE A 235 -0.57 7.88 -13.43
CA ILE A 235 0.68 7.52 -14.09
C ILE A 235 1.19 8.68 -14.93
N ARG A 236 2.51 8.81 -15.02
CA ARG A 236 3.15 9.78 -15.89
C ARG A 236 2.93 9.41 -17.36
N LYS A 237 2.56 10.39 -18.17
CA LYS A 237 2.56 10.27 -19.63
C LYS A 237 4.03 10.20 -20.08
N GLY A 238 4.37 9.15 -20.83
CA GLY A 238 5.69 8.95 -21.41
C GLY A 238 5.95 9.89 -22.60
#